data_466243c1fbeb89cc05173edbd9a12b58
#
_entry.id   466243c1fbeb89cc05173edbd9a12b58
#
_cell.length_a   1.000
_cell.length_b   1.000
_cell.length_c   1.000
_cell.angle_alpha   90.00
_cell.angle_beta   90.00
_cell.angle_gamma   90.00
#
_symmetry.space_group_name_H-M   'P 1'
#
loop_
_entity.id
_entity.type
_entity.pdbx_description
1 polymer ?
#
loop_
_entity_poly.entity_id
_entity_poly.type
_entity_poly.pdbx_seq_one_letter_code
_entity_poly.pdbx_strand_id
1 'polypeptide(L)' 'PPAALNMLSTREKEVLQLIAEGRNTKEIAFTLNVSIKTIETHRQQIMKKLNLQSVAGLTRYAIREGLTPLE' A
#
# COMPACT_ATOMS: atom_id res chain seq x y z
N PRO A 1 3.82 -5.41 -17.76
CA PRO A 1 2.97 -6.45 -17.23
C PRO A 1 2.62 -6.21 -15.77
N PRO A 2 1.51 -6.74 -15.32
CA PRO A 2 1.05 -6.51 -13.94
C PRO A 2 1.81 -7.34 -12.90
N ALA A 3 2.92 -7.91 -13.27
CA ALA A 3 3.63 -8.84 -12.40
C ALA A 3 4.04 -8.21 -11.06
N ALA A 4 4.40 -6.92 -11.08
CA ALA A 4 4.83 -6.27 -9.84
C ALA A 4 3.71 -6.26 -8.80
N LEU A 5 2.50 -5.92 -9.21
CA LEU A 5 1.36 -5.93 -8.29
C LEU A 5 1.06 -7.33 -7.80
N ASN A 6 1.22 -8.34 -8.66
CA ASN A 6 0.98 -9.72 -8.29
C ASN A 6 2.01 -10.26 -7.30
N MET A 7 3.14 -9.57 -7.12
CA MET A 7 4.13 -9.97 -6.14
C MET A 7 3.72 -9.62 -4.71
N LEU A 8 2.69 -8.80 -4.56
CA LEU A 8 2.21 -8.42 -3.23
C LEU A 8 1.29 -9.49 -2.68
N SER A 9 1.38 -9.70 -1.36
CA SER A 9 0.44 -10.57 -0.68
C SER A 9 -0.93 -9.88 -0.60
N THR A 10 -1.95 -10.63 -0.24
CA THR A 10 -3.29 -10.07 -0.07
C THR A 10 -3.28 -8.93 0.94
N ARG A 11 -2.59 -9.12 2.07
CA ARG A 11 -2.51 -8.08 3.10
C ARG A 11 -1.77 -6.87 2.60
N GLU A 12 -0.69 -7.08 1.84
CA GLU A 12 0.06 -5.96 1.28
C GLU A 12 -0.80 -5.16 0.30
N LYS A 13 -1.61 -5.83 -0.50
CA LYS A 13 -2.52 -5.13 -1.40
C LYS A 13 -3.54 -4.31 -0.63
N GLU A 14 -4.05 -4.84 0.49
CA GLU A 14 -5.00 -4.11 1.33
C GLU A 14 -4.34 -2.85 1.90
N VAL A 15 -3.11 -2.98 2.38
CA VAL A 15 -2.37 -1.83 2.90
C VAL A 15 -2.15 -0.80 1.81
N LEU A 16 -1.73 -1.24 0.64
CA LEU A 16 -1.49 -0.34 -0.48
C LEU A 16 -2.74 0.42 -0.87
N GLN A 17 -3.89 -0.26 -0.90
CA GLN A 17 -5.14 0.40 -1.23
C GLN A 17 -5.49 1.48 -0.23
N LEU A 18 -5.32 1.19 1.07
CA LEU A 18 -5.63 2.18 2.10
C LEU A 18 -4.69 3.37 2.04
N ILE A 19 -3.41 3.14 1.72
CA ILE A 19 -2.46 4.23 1.49
C ILE A 19 -2.95 5.11 0.34
N ALA A 20 -3.38 4.48 -0.74
CA ALA A 20 -3.85 5.22 -1.91
C ALA A 20 -5.11 6.03 -1.62
N GLU A 21 -5.91 5.58 -0.64
CA GLU A 21 -7.10 6.32 -0.23
C GLU A 21 -6.78 7.50 0.69
N GLY A 22 -5.50 7.71 1.00
CA GLY A 22 -5.09 8.83 1.82
C GLY A 22 -5.02 8.53 3.31
N ARG A 23 -5.16 7.27 3.71
CA ARG A 23 -5.10 6.90 5.12
C ARG A 23 -3.66 6.94 5.61
N ASN A 24 -3.47 7.42 6.84
CA ASN A 24 -2.14 7.39 7.43
C ASN A 24 -1.89 6.02 8.09
N THR A 25 -0.64 5.80 8.53
CA THR A 25 -0.25 4.53 9.12
C THR A 25 -1.11 4.14 10.30
N LYS A 26 -1.43 5.10 11.16
CA LYS A 26 -2.23 4.83 12.34
C LYS A 26 -3.65 4.39 11.97
N GLU A 27 -4.23 5.07 10.99
CA GLU A 27 -5.58 4.73 10.53
C GLU A 27 -5.63 3.34 9.90
N ILE A 28 -4.60 3.01 9.11
CA ILE A 28 -4.52 1.69 8.49
C ILE A 28 -4.39 0.61 9.56
N ALA A 29 -3.52 0.84 10.54
CA ALA A 29 -3.34 -0.11 11.63
C ALA A 29 -4.65 -0.35 12.37
N PHE A 30 -5.39 0.71 12.64
CA PHE A 30 -6.68 0.59 13.32
C PHE A 30 -7.67 -0.19 12.45
N THR A 31 -7.75 0.14 11.17
CA THR A 31 -8.69 -0.51 10.25
C THR A 31 -8.42 -2.00 10.13
N LEU A 32 -7.14 -2.38 10.07
CA LEU A 32 -6.76 -3.79 9.89
C LEU A 32 -6.53 -4.51 11.22
N ASN A 33 -6.68 -3.79 12.32
CA ASN A 33 -6.55 -4.35 13.67
C ASN A 33 -5.17 -4.96 13.91
N VAL A 34 -4.14 -4.21 13.52
CA VAL A 34 -2.74 -4.61 13.73
C VAL A 34 -1.96 -3.42 14.28
N SER A 35 -0.71 -3.64 14.68
CA SER A 35 0.11 -2.58 15.23
C SER A 35 0.60 -1.63 14.14
N ILE A 36 0.95 -0.41 14.56
CA ILE A 36 1.54 0.58 13.64
C ILE A 36 2.84 0.02 13.05
N LYS A 37 3.63 -0.67 13.89
CA LYS A 37 4.89 -1.23 13.43
C LYS A 37 4.66 -2.27 12.33
N THR A 38 3.61 -3.06 12.44
CA THR A 38 3.27 -4.04 11.42
C THR A 38 2.98 -3.34 10.09
N ILE A 39 2.24 -2.24 10.12
CA ILE A 39 1.93 -1.49 8.91
C ILE A 39 3.21 -0.88 8.31
N GLU A 40 4.10 -0.36 9.15
CA GLU A 40 5.36 0.18 8.66
C GLU A 40 6.18 -0.89 7.96
N THR A 41 6.21 -2.09 8.53
CA THR A 41 6.91 -3.21 7.91
C THR A 41 6.29 -3.56 6.56
N HIS A 42 4.97 -3.65 6.51
CA HIS A 42 4.29 -3.92 5.23
C HIS A 42 4.60 -2.86 4.20
N ARG A 43 4.57 -1.59 4.60
CA ARG A 43 4.84 -0.49 3.69
C ARG A 43 6.25 -0.59 3.11
N GLN A 44 7.23 -0.88 3.96
CA GLN A 44 8.60 -1.04 3.50
C GLN A 44 8.73 -2.19 2.50
N GLN A 45 8.08 -3.30 2.79
CA GLN A 45 8.12 -4.46 1.89
C GLN A 45 7.45 -4.17 0.56
N ILE A 46 6.34 -3.45 0.60
CA ILE A 46 5.65 -3.05 -0.63
C ILE A 46 6.57 -2.17 -1.48
N MET A 47 7.19 -1.17 -0.85
CA MET A 47 8.08 -0.27 -1.58
C MET A 47 9.25 -1.03 -2.19
N LYS A 48 9.79 -1.99 -1.45
CA LYS A 48 10.89 -2.79 -1.96
C LYS A 48 10.45 -3.65 -3.14
N LYS A 49 9.30 -4.30 -3.03
CA LYS A 49 8.80 -5.18 -4.10
C LYS A 49 8.46 -4.39 -5.36
N LEU A 50 7.95 -3.18 -5.20
CA LEU A 50 7.58 -2.34 -6.34
C LEU A 50 8.69 -1.40 -6.78
N ASN A 51 9.84 -1.46 -6.10
CA ASN A 51 10.99 -0.61 -6.40
C ASN A 51 10.63 0.87 -6.34
N LEU A 52 9.89 1.24 -5.30
CA LEU A 52 9.48 2.63 -5.06
C LEU A 52 10.22 3.16 -3.84
N GLN A 53 10.42 4.48 -3.79
CA GLN A 53 11.26 5.09 -2.78
C GLN A 53 10.54 6.09 -1.90
N SER A 54 9.24 6.28 -2.10
CA SER A 54 8.48 7.23 -1.30
C SER A 54 7.03 6.81 -1.23
N VAL A 55 6.35 7.30 -0.19
CA VAL A 55 4.92 7.05 -0.03
C VAL A 55 4.14 7.70 -1.17
N ALA A 56 4.58 8.87 -1.63
CA ALA A 56 3.95 9.52 -2.78
C ALA A 56 4.03 8.62 -4.02
N GLY A 57 5.14 7.93 -4.19
CA GLY A 57 5.28 6.97 -5.28
C GLY A 57 4.31 5.82 -5.16
N LEU A 58 4.08 5.33 -3.93
CA LEU A 58 3.09 4.28 -3.70
C LEU A 58 1.70 4.75 -4.09
N THR A 59 1.33 5.95 -3.68
CA THR A 59 0.01 6.50 -3.98
C THR A 59 -0.21 6.60 -5.48
N ARG A 60 0.79 7.16 -6.20
CA ARG A 60 0.70 7.29 -7.64
C ARG A 60 0.61 5.93 -8.33
N TYR A 61 1.39 4.96 -7.83
CA TYR A 61 1.35 3.62 -8.39
C TYR A 61 -0.04 2.99 -8.23
N ALA A 62 -0.62 3.11 -7.03
CA ALA A 62 -1.92 2.53 -6.75
C ALA A 62 -3.01 3.16 -7.62
N ILE A 63 -2.95 4.47 -7.81
CA ILE A 63 -3.93 5.16 -8.67
C ILE A 63 -3.78 4.67 -10.10
N ARG A 64 -2.55 4.56 -10.58
CA ARG A 64 -2.30 4.13 -11.94
C ARG A 64 -2.79 2.70 -12.18
N GLU A 65 -2.70 1.84 -11.16
CA GLU A 65 -3.15 0.47 -11.26
C GLU A 65 -4.63 0.28 -10.96
N GLY A 66 -5.34 1.37 -10.71
CA GLY A 66 -6.78 1.32 -10.49
C GLY A 66 -7.18 0.76 -9.14
N LEU A 67 -6.32 0.85 -8.14
CA LEU A 67 -6.62 0.33 -6.81
C LEU A 67 -7.51 1.25 -6.00
N THR A 68 -7.62 2.52 -6.39
CA THR A 68 -8.51 3.45 -5.71
C THR A 68 -9.67 3.80 -6.63
N PRO A 69 -10.86 4.00 -6.06
CA PRO A 69 -11.96 4.51 -6.87
C PRO A 69 -11.60 5.90 -7.35
N LEU A 70 -11.84 6.15 -8.62
CA LEU A 70 -11.71 7.50 -9.17
C LEU A 70 -13.02 8.21 -8.96
N GLU A 71 -12.93 9.32 -8.31
CA GLU A 71 -14.13 10.11 -8.04
C GLU A 71 -14.26 11.22 -9.03
#